data_2d9b3ee151b8dec9fa22dc41ddb76985
#
_entry.id   2d9b3ee151b8dec9fa22dc41ddb76985
#
_cell.length_a   1.000
_cell.length_b   1.000
_cell.length_c   1.000
_cell.angle_alpha   90.00
_cell.angle_beta   90.00
_cell.angle_gamma   90.00
#
_symmetry.space_group_name_H-M   'P 1'
#
loop_
_entity.id
_entity.type
_entity.pdbx_description
1 polymer ?
#
loop_
_entity_poly.entity_id
_entity_poly.type
_entity_poly.pdbx_seq_one_letter_code
_entity_poly.pdbx_strand_id
1 'polypeptide(L)'
;KLGLEQTRELFRRIGSPERKLRFIHIAGSNGKGSTGAFLESALRNAGFRTGFYSSPHLVDVNERFMINGVPVDDNRLAEALDKIRSAADAMKNENGMRVTYFEATTAAAALLFAGAEADFAVWETGMGGRLDATSIVTPVATVITTISMEHKEYLGDTIGKIAFEKAGIIKPGIPLFLGRSIPQEAYTVIAARAKELNASVIQPPEAPENAELIIENGIPYQTFDGRKTRLQGRHQRENLLLAECVLRYLAEQFHFDFAKAARGFANAQWSARFQVLPGENTVFDGAHNPECAEVLASTLKEVYPGEKFDFIYGTFADKDCTAFLKTLVPLATSFTFVKVDSTRPSRNPQELAALVHAFAPEISCKEAELKTALEAKVPHRKVLCGSLHLCGEALALRRQEKYIPTRY
;
A
#
# COMPACT_ATOMS: atom_id res chain seq x y z
N LYS A 1 -4.88 4.53 24.47
CA LYS A 1 -5.80 3.41 24.74
C LYS A 1 -6.33 2.93 23.42
N LEU A 2 -6.04 1.71 23.03
CA LEU A 2 -6.59 1.11 21.80
C LEU A 2 -8.05 0.73 22.05
N GLY A 3 -8.98 1.26 21.27
CA GLY A 3 -10.42 1.00 21.36
C GLY A 3 -11.15 1.76 20.26
N LEU A 4 -12.37 1.33 19.92
CA LEU A 4 -13.17 1.93 18.85
C LEU A 4 -14.23 2.94 19.38
N GLU A 5 -14.30 3.15 20.69
CA GLU A 5 -15.32 4.01 21.30
C GLU A 5 -15.17 5.46 20.83
N GLN A 6 -13.95 5.97 20.80
CA GLN A 6 -13.66 7.34 20.34
C GLN A 6 -13.98 7.52 18.87
N THR A 7 -13.58 6.55 18.05
CA THR A 7 -13.88 6.56 16.61
C THR A 7 -15.40 6.55 16.37
N ARG A 8 -16.14 5.69 17.06
CA ARG A 8 -17.61 5.61 16.96
C ARG A 8 -18.30 6.90 17.38
N GLU A 9 -17.85 7.51 18.49
CA GLU A 9 -18.38 8.78 18.95
C GLU A 9 -18.09 9.91 17.95
N LEU A 10 -16.86 9.95 17.39
CA LEU A 10 -16.51 10.90 16.34
C LEU A 10 -17.44 10.76 15.14
N PHE A 11 -17.62 9.54 14.62
CA PHE A 11 -18.48 9.28 13.47
C PHE A 11 -19.93 9.65 13.75
N ARG A 12 -20.44 9.37 14.95
CA ARG A 12 -21.79 9.80 15.37
C ARG A 12 -21.95 11.33 15.31
N ARG A 13 -20.95 12.07 15.80
CA ARG A 13 -20.98 13.55 15.83
C ARG A 13 -20.90 14.20 14.46
N ILE A 14 -20.22 13.57 13.51
CA ILE A 14 -20.15 14.06 12.13
C ILE A 14 -21.28 13.54 11.23
N GLY A 15 -22.33 12.92 11.82
CA GLY A 15 -23.54 12.50 11.09
C GLY A 15 -23.49 11.10 10.49
N SER A 16 -22.59 10.22 10.97
CA SER A 16 -22.46 8.80 10.56
C SER A 16 -22.38 8.64 9.03
N PRO A 17 -21.41 9.29 8.36
CA PRO A 17 -21.29 9.25 6.89
C PRO A 17 -21.05 7.83 6.36
N GLU A 18 -20.46 6.93 7.18
CA GLU A 18 -20.20 5.53 6.84
C GLU A 18 -21.46 4.75 6.46
N ARG A 19 -22.63 5.15 6.95
CA ARG A 19 -23.91 4.47 6.66
C ARG A 19 -24.36 4.63 5.21
N LYS A 20 -23.77 5.56 4.46
CA LYS A 20 -24.10 5.85 3.07
C LYS A 20 -23.22 5.10 2.06
N LEU A 21 -22.20 4.36 2.55
CA LEU A 21 -21.15 3.80 1.72
C LEU A 21 -21.13 2.27 1.77
N ARG A 22 -20.75 1.64 0.66
CA ARG A 22 -20.45 0.20 0.57
C ARG A 22 -18.95 0.01 0.67
N PHE A 23 -18.50 -0.55 1.78
CA PHE A 23 -17.06 -0.72 2.03
C PHE A 23 -16.54 -2.07 1.53
N ILE A 24 -15.35 -2.05 0.92
CA ILE A 24 -14.49 -3.21 0.71
C ILE A 24 -13.32 -3.04 1.67
N HIS A 25 -13.31 -3.78 2.78
CA HIS A 25 -12.37 -3.57 3.87
C HIS A 25 -11.15 -4.46 3.71
N ILE A 26 -9.95 -3.87 3.63
CA ILE A 26 -8.71 -4.56 3.30
C ILE A 26 -7.72 -4.45 4.46
N ALA A 27 -7.29 -5.62 4.98
CA ALA A 27 -6.17 -5.76 5.91
C ALA A 27 -5.06 -6.63 5.30
N GLY A 28 -3.90 -6.64 5.93
CA GLY A 28 -2.75 -7.45 5.52
C GLY A 28 -1.43 -6.82 5.90
N SER A 29 -0.35 -7.57 5.84
CA SER A 29 1.00 -7.03 6.03
C SER A 29 1.45 -6.30 4.78
N ASN A 30 1.51 -6.96 3.65
CA ASN A 30 1.87 -6.42 2.35
C ASN A 30 0.71 -6.54 1.36
N GLY A 31 0.71 -5.77 0.28
CA GLY A 31 -0.26 -5.90 -0.83
C GLY A 31 -1.58 -5.14 -0.66
N LYS A 32 -1.92 -4.58 0.51
CA LYS A 32 -3.19 -3.86 0.75
C LYS A 32 -3.46 -2.79 -0.30
N GLY A 33 -2.56 -1.82 -0.43
CA GLY A 33 -2.71 -0.71 -1.37
C GLY A 33 -2.75 -1.16 -2.84
N SER A 34 -1.94 -2.15 -3.25
CA SER A 34 -1.98 -2.70 -4.61
C SER A 34 -3.31 -3.40 -4.92
N THR A 35 -3.80 -4.25 -3.99
CA THR A 35 -5.12 -4.90 -4.11
C THR A 35 -6.23 -3.86 -4.16
N GLY A 36 -6.13 -2.82 -3.31
CA GLY A 36 -7.06 -1.69 -3.32
C GLY A 36 -7.06 -0.92 -4.64
N ALA A 37 -5.88 -0.66 -5.21
CA ALA A 37 -5.74 0.01 -6.50
C ALA A 37 -6.35 -0.81 -7.66
N PHE A 38 -6.20 -2.13 -7.64
CA PHE A 38 -6.88 -3.00 -8.60
C PHE A 38 -8.40 -2.90 -8.48
N LEU A 39 -8.93 -3.00 -7.27
CA LEU A 39 -10.38 -2.94 -7.01
C LEU A 39 -10.96 -1.57 -7.38
N GLU A 40 -10.32 -0.48 -6.96
CA GLU A 40 -10.75 0.88 -7.30
C GLU A 40 -10.80 1.07 -8.81
N SER A 41 -9.70 0.73 -9.50
CA SER A 41 -9.61 0.90 -10.96
C SER A 41 -10.65 0.06 -11.70
N ALA A 42 -10.92 -1.16 -11.26
CA ALA A 42 -11.92 -2.03 -11.86
C ALA A 42 -13.34 -1.53 -11.64
N LEU A 43 -13.69 -1.12 -10.43
CA LEU A 43 -15.02 -0.57 -10.10
C LEU A 43 -15.29 0.73 -10.84
N ARG A 44 -14.30 1.62 -10.93
CA ARG A 44 -14.38 2.85 -11.72
C ARG A 44 -14.57 2.56 -13.20
N ASN A 45 -13.89 1.54 -13.73
CA ASN A 45 -14.05 1.11 -15.13
C ASN A 45 -15.45 0.49 -15.41
N ALA A 46 -16.08 -0.08 -14.39
CA ALA A 46 -17.48 -0.52 -14.46
C ALA A 46 -18.46 0.65 -14.56
N GLY A 47 -18.05 1.85 -14.15
CA GLY A 47 -18.87 3.08 -14.16
C GLY A 47 -19.32 3.53 -12.78
N PHE A 48 -18.83 2.91 -11.69
CA PHE A 48 -19.14 3.34 -10.32
C PHE A 48 -18.32 4.56 -9.91
N ARG A 49 -18.88 5.37 -9.04
CA ARG A 49 -18.13 6.37 -8.26
C ARG A 49 -17.42 5.67 -7.13
N THR A 50 -16.10 5.84 -7.07
CA THR A 50 -15.25 5.14 -6.12
C THR A 50 -14.59 6.10 -5.14
N GLY A 51 -14.54 5.69 -3.86
CA GLY A 51 -13.62 6.23 -2.88
C GLY A 51 -12.50 5.22 -2.63
N PHE A 52 -11.27 5.68 -2.43
CA PHE A 52 -10.18 4.82 -1.95
C PHE A 52 -9.42 5.51 -0.82
N TYR A 53 -9.52 4.93 0.37
CA TYR A 53 -8.75 5.34 1.55
C TYR A 53 -7.57 4.42 1.76
N SER A 54 -6.38 4.99 1.81
CA SER A 54 -5.12 4.26 1.97
C SER A 54 -4.13 4.99 2.89
N SER A 55 -3.13 4.27 3.39
CA SER A 55 -2.07 4.85 4.21
C SER A 55 -0.77 4.01 4.17
N PRO A 56 0.42 4.66 4.31
CA PRO A 56 0.63 6.11 4.35
C PRO A 56 0.54 6.75 2.96
N HIS A 57 0.56 8.09 2.89
CA HIS A 57 0.82 8.83 1.64
C HIS A 57 2.31 8.90 1.34
N LEU A 58 2.67 9.23 0.11
CA LEU A 58 4.06 9.38 -0.34
C LEU A 58 4.52 10.83 -0.37
N VAL A 59 3.77 11.70 -1.02
CA VAL A 59 4.11 13.12 -1.22
C VAL A 59 3.15 14.01 -0.45
N ASP A 60 1.85 13.83 -0.68
CA ASP A 60 0.81 14.70 -0.12
C ASP A 60 -0.26 13.89 0.64
N VAL A 61 -0.76 14.48 1.71
CA VAL A 61 -1.82 13.87 2.55
C VAL A 61 -3.08 13.56 1.75
N ASN A 62 -3.37 14.32 0.70
CA ASN A 62 -4.52 14.15 -0.18
C ASN A 62 -4.52 12.79 -0.90
N GLU A 63 -3.33 12.17 -1.10
CA GLU A 63 -3.19 10.82 -1.65
C GLU A 63 -3.90 9.76 -0.82
N ARG A 64 -4.19 10.03 0.47
CA ARG A 64 -4.95 9.12 1.33
C ARG A 64 -6.44 9.06 0.97
N PHE A 65 -6.93 10.04 0.23
CA PHE A 65 -8.36 10.27 -0.04
C PHE A 65 -8.60 10.39 -1.54
N MET A 66 -8.69 9.27 -2.22
CA MET A 66 -8.90 9.28 -3.67
C MET A 66 -10.38 9.13 -4.00
N ILE A 67 -10.89 9.96 -4.90
CA ILE A 67 -12.24 9.87 -5.48
C ILE A 67 -12.08 9.67 -6.98
N ASN A 68 -12.63 8.58 -7.51
CA ASN A 68 -12.50 8.19 -8.92
C ASN A 68 -11.05 8.18 -9.42
N GLY A 69 -10.12 7.66 -8.59
CA GLY A 69 -8.71 7.54 -8.92
C GLY A 69 -7.91 8.85 -8.86
N VAL A 70 -8.50 9.95 -8.36
CA VAL A 70 -7.84 11.27 -8.22
C VAL A 70 -7.84 11.68 -6.75
N PRO A 71 -6.69 12.16 -6.20
CA PRO A 71 -6.65 12.74 -4.87
C PRO A 71 -7.63 13.92 -4.73
N VAL A 72 -8.27 14.02 -3.56
CA VAL A 72 -9.14 15.17 -3.27
C VAL A 72 -8.35 16.47 -3.26
N ASP A 73 -9.00 17.58 -3.60
CA ASP A 73 -8.40 18.90 -3.52
C ASP A 73 -8.31 19.42 -2.07
N ASP A 74 -7.41 20.39 -1.84
CA ASP A 74 -7.14 20.96 -0.53
C ASP A 74 -8.36 21.58 0.13
N ASN A 75 -9.23 22.23 -0.65
CA ASN A 75 -10.42 22.91 -0.10
C ASN A 75 -11.39 21.88 0.49
N ARG A 76 -11.70 20.81 -0.26
CA ARG A 76 -12.57 19.73 0.23
C ARG A 76 -11.99 19.04 1.45
N LEU A 77 -10.67 18.79 1.45
CA LEU A 77 -10.00 18.19 2.60
C LEU A 77 -10.06 19.11 3.81
N ALA A 78 -9.79 20.42 3.64
CA ALA A 78 -9.86 21.39 4.72
C ALA A 78 -11.27 21.49 5.32
N GLU A 79 -12.31 21.54 4.49
CA GLU A 79 -13.71 21.55 4.95
C GLU A 79 -14.07 20.29 5.77
N ALA A 80 -13.62 19.11 5.33
CA ALA A 80 -13.84 17.87 6.06
C ALA A 80 -13.09 17.87 7.41
N LEU A 81 -11.82 18.31 7.42
CA LEU A 81 -11.01 18.41 8.63
C LEU A 81 -11.54 19.44 9.64
N ASP A 82 -12.13 20.56 9.19
CA ASP A 82 -12.76 21.56 10.06
C ASP A 82 -13.98 21.01 10.80
N LYS A 83 -14.82 20.22 10.11
CA LYS A 83 -15.94 19.49 10.75
C LYS A 83 -15.45 18.50 11.80
N ILE A 84 -14.40 17.75 11.48
CA ILE A 84 -13.79 16.77 12.38
C ILE A 84 -13.18 17.46 13.59
N ARG A 85 -12.44 18.56 13.39
CA ARG A 85 -11.85 19.36 14.47
C ARG A 85 -12.91 19.86 15.43
N SER A 86 -14.01 20.41 14.93
CA SER A 86 -15.13 20.87 15.74
C SER A 86 -15.73 19.75 16.60
N ALA A 87 -15.94 18.56 16.02
CA ALA A 87 -16.42 17.38 16.74
C ALA A 87 -15.41 16.89 17.78
N ALA A 88 -14.12 16.83 17.43
CA ALA A 88 -13.04 16.38 18.30
C ALA A 88 -12.85 17.32 19.51
N ASP A 89 -12.93 18.64 19.31
CA ASP A 89 -12.84 19.64 20.38
C ASP A 89 -14.04 19.50 21.34
N ALA A 90 -15.25 19.29 20.84
CA ALA A 90 -16.42 19.02 21.65
C ALA A 90 -16.25 17.72 22.47
N MET A 91 -15.76 16.61 21.86
CA MET A 91 -15.48 15.35 22.55
C MET A 91 -14.43 15.52 23.67
N LYS A 92 -13.39 16.30 23.41
CA LYS A 92 -12.35 16.59 24.40
C LYS A 92 -12.91 17.37 25.59
N ASN A 93 -13.75 18.39 25.32
CA ASN A 93 -14.29 19.27 26.36
C ASN A 93 -15.37 18.59 27.21
N GLU A 94 -16.22 17.77 26.60
CA GLU A 94 -17.35 17.14 27.29
C GLU A 94 -16.98 15.88 28.06
N ASN A 95 -16.08 15.04 27.53
CA ASN A 95 -15.78 13.73 28.11
C ASN A 95 -14.29 13.34 28.10
N GLY A 96 -13.39 14.28 27.76
CA GLY A 96 -11.93 14.07 27.78
C GLY A 96 -11.40 13.16 26.66
N MET A 97 -12.22 12.76 25.70
CA MET A 97 -11.81 11.92 24.56
C MET A 97 -10.93 12.71 23.60
N ARG A 98 -9.81 12.13 23.20
CA ARG A 98 -8.85 12.74 22.27
C ARG A 98 -8.77 11.94 20.99
N VAL A 99 -9.20 12.54 19.89
CA VAL A 99 -9.12 11.95 18.56
C VAL A 99 -7.66 11.92 18.08
N THR A 100 -7.20 10.75 17.65
CA THR A 100 -5.88 10.58 17.03
C THR A 100 -5.86 11.05 15.59
N TYR A 101 -4.65 11.27 15.04
CA TYR A 101 -4.49 11.61 13.63
C TYR A 101 -5.13 10.58 12.70
N PHE A 102 -4.95 9.27 12.98
CA PHE A 102 -5.51 8.22 12.14
C PHE A 102 -7.04 8.16 12.22
N GLU A 103 -7.64 8.32 13.41
CA GLU A 103 -9.09 8.43 13.56
C GLU A 103 -9.66 9.63 12.81
N ALA A 104 -8.97 10.78 12.86
CA ALA A 104 -9.37 11.98 12.14
C ALA A 104 -9.33 11.76 10.61
N THR A 105 -8.24 11.17 10.09
CA THR A 105 -8.14 10.90 8.63
C THR A 105 -9.13 9.83 8.18
N THR A 106 -9.41 8.82 9.00
CA THR A 106 -10.45 7.81 8.72
C THR A 106 -11.83 8.46 8.64
N ALA A 107 -12.15 9.36 9.55
CA ALA A 107 -13.41 10.10 9.54
C ALA A 107 -13.51 11.07 8.33
N ALA A 108 -12.38 11.72 7.96
CA ALA A 108 -12.30 12.57 6.78
C ALA A 108 -12.60 11.79 5.49
N ALA A 109 -12.03 10.59 5.35
CA ALA A 109 -12.29 9.74 4.20
C ALA A 109 -13.79 9.41 4.05
N ALA A 110 -14.44 9.03 5.15
CA ALA A 110 -15.87 8.72 5.14
C ALA A 110 -16.73 9.96 4.78
N LEU A 111 -16.41 11.15 5.31
CA LEU A 111 -17.09 12.40 4.95
C LEU A 111 -16.92 12.75 3.46
N LEU A 112 -15.68 12.67 2.97
CA LEU A 112 -15.34 13.00 1.58
C LEU A 112 -16.02 12.05 0.59
N PHE A 113 -16.01 10.75 0.87
CA PHE A 113 -16.61 9.74 -0.01
C PHE A 113 -18.14 9.81 0.02
N ALA A 114 -18.74 10.01 1.19
CA ALA A 114 -20.18 10.20 1.30
C ALA A 114 -20.64 11.52 0.63
N GLY A 115 -19.85 12.60 0.76
CA GLY A 115 -20.10 13.88 0.08
C GLY A 115 -19.94 13.80 -1.44
N ALA A 116 -19.10 12.90 -1.95
CA ALA A 116 -18.96 12.60 -3.37
C ALA A 116 -19.98 11.57 -3.87
N GLU A 117 -20.88 11.08 -3.01
CA GLU A 117 -21.84 10.02 -3.32
C GLU A 117 -21.16 8.78 -3.92
N ALA A 118 -20.04 8.33 -3.33
CA ALA A 118 -19.33 7.15 -3.79
C ALA A 118 -20.20 5.90 -3.63
N ASP A 119 -20.26 5.09 -4.69
CA ASP A 119 -21.00 3.82 -4.68
C ASP A 119 -20.26 2.77 -3.86
N PHE A 120 -18.93 2.76 -3.97
CA PHE A 120 -18.02 1.87 -3.24
C PHE A 120 -16.87 2.65 -2.63
N ALA A 121 -16.50 2.27 -1.41
CA ALA A 121 -15.31 2.72 -0.71
C ALA A 121 -14.33 1.55 -0.52
N VAL A 122 -13.21 1.57 -1.22
CA VAL A 122 -12.07 0.69 -0.96
C VAL A 122 -11.38 1.23 0.29
N TRP A 123 -11.23 0.40 1.32
CA TRP A 123 -11.00 0.86 2.68
C TRP A 123 -9.86 0.09 3.33
N GLU A 124 -8.66 0.68 3.30
CA GLU A 124 -7.43 0.06 3.81
C GLU A 124 -7.28 0.31 5.32
N THR A 125 -6.94 -0.75 6.09
CA THR A 125 -6.53 -0.61 7.50
C THR A 125 -5.18 0.10 7.62
N GLY A 126 -5.02 0.92 8.66
CA GLY A 126 -3.73 1.50 8.99
C GLY A 126 -2.80 0.47 9.61
N MET A 127 -3.24 -0.21 10.67
CA MET A 127 -2.45 -1.21 11.38
C MET A 127 -3.35 -2.28 12.01
N GLY A 128 -2.98 -3.55 11.83
CA GLY A 128 -3.76 -4.66 12.36
C GLY A 128 -5.11 -4.79 11.69
N GLY A 129 -6.19 -4.59 12.42
CA GLY A 129 -7.57 -4.65 11.95
C GLY A 129 -8.58 -4.52 13.09
N ARG A 130 -8.51 -5.37 14.10
CA ARG A 130 -9.52 -5.49 15.18
C ARG A 130 -9.84 -4.17 15.89
N LEU A 131 -8.83 -3.40 16.21
CA LEU A 131 -8.92 -2.10 16.90
C LEU A 131 -8.51 -0.93 16.02
N ASP A 132 -8.37 -1.15 14.72
CA ASP A 132 -8.11 -0.10 13.74
C ASP A 132 -9.36 0.77 13.53
N ALA A 133 -9.19 2.09 13.43
CA ALA A 133 -10.30 3.02 13.28
C ALA A 133 -11.20 2.69 12.08
N THR A 134 -10.65 2.04 11.05
CA THR A 134 -11.41 1.58 9.87
C THR A 134 -12.42 0.47 10.19
N SER A 135 -12.27 -0.24 11.32
CA SER A 135 -13.11 -1.41 11.67
C SER A 135 -14.49 -1.08 12.24
N ILE A 136 -14.86 0.19 12.33
CA ILE A 136 -16.21 0.60 12.74
C ILE A 136 -17.28 0.32 11.68
N VAL A 137 -16.88 0.07 10.43
CA VAL A 137 -17.79 -0.14 9.30
C VAL A 137 -18.27 -1.60 9.20
N THR A 138 -19.40 -1.81 8.54
CA THR A 138 -19.86 -3.12 8.08
C THR A 138 -19.63 -3.19 6.57
N PRO A 139 -18.61 -3.91 6.09
CA PRO A 139 -18.27 -3.96 4.67
C PRO A 139 -19.19 -4.94 3.90
N VAL A 140 -19.22 -4.83 2.58
CA VAL A 140 -19.85 -5.81 1.69
C VAL A 140 -18.90 -6.97 1.35
N ALA A 141 -17.59 -6.76 1.54
CA ALA A 141 -16.55 -7.78 1.39
C ALA A 141 -15.37 -7.44 2.31
N THR A 142 -14.73 -8.46 2.90
CA THR A 142 -13.49 -8.34 3.65
C THR A 142 -12.35 -9.02 2.91
N VAL A 143 -11.16 -8.40 2.96
CA VAL A 143 -9.97 -8.88 2.25
C VAL A 143 -8.79 -8.93 3.21
N ILE A 144 -8.11 -10.06 3.30
CA ILE A 144 -6.80 -10.17 3.97
C ILE A 144 -5.77 -10.60 2.94
N THR A 145 -4.79 -9.74 2.65
CA THR A 145 -3.83 -9.95 1.56
C THR A 145 -2.73 -10.95 1.95
N THR A 146 -1.84 -10.56 2.85
CA THR A 146 -0.73 -11.40 3.35
C THR A 146 -0.59 -11.26 4.85
N ILE A 147 0.11 -12.20 5.49
CA ILE A 147 0.51 -12.13 6.90
C ILE A 147 2.01 -12.38 6.98
N SER A 148 2.73 -11.41 7.55
CA SER A 148 4.15 -11.53 7.89
C SER A 148 4.47 -10.82 9.20
N MET A 149 5.68 -11.00 9.69
CA MET A 149 6.12 -10.38 10.95
C MET A 149 6.31 -8.88 10.78
N GLU A 150 5.42 -8.10 11.37
CA GLU A 150 5.46 -6.63 11.35
C GLU A 150 4.91 -6.06 12.67
N HIS A 151 5.21 -4.80 12.96
CA HIS A 151 4.65 -4.06 14.12
C HIS A 151 4.58 -4.86 15.42
N LYS A 152 5.64 -5.62 15.76
CA LYS A 152 5.69 -6.55 16.89
C LYS A 152 5.30 -5.92 18.22
N GLU A 153 5.62 -4.65 18.43
CA GLU A 153 5.28 -3.89 19.62
C GLU A 153 3.78 -3.71 19.84
N TYR A 154 2.99 -3.73 18.74
CA TYR A 154 1.55 -3.46 18.77
C TYR A 154 0.70 -4.69 18.45
N LEU A 155 1.11 -5.51 17.49
CA LEU A 155 0.32 -6.64 16.99
C LEU A 155 0.72 -7.97 17.63
N GLY A 156 1.86 -7.99 18.34
CA GLY A 156 2.41 -9.20 18.95
C GLY A 156 3.58 -9.80 18.21
N ASP A 157 4.23 -10.75 18.85
CA ASP A 157 5.54 -11.32 18.51
C ASP A 157 5.44 -12.67 17.77
N THR A 158 4.24 -13.10 17.37
CA THR A 158 4.00 -14.31 16.59
C THR A 158 3.07 -14.06 15.38
N ILE A 159 3.21 -14.89 14.37
CA ILE A 159 2.35 -14.87 13.17
C ILE A 159 0.86 -15.03 13.55
N GLY A 160 0.56 -15.90 14.51
CA GLY A 160 -0.80 -16.14 14.99
C GLY A 160 -1.42 -14.91 15.66
N LYS A 161 -0.65 -14.14 16.47
CA LYS A 161 -1.13 -12.91 17.09
C LYS A 161 -1.42 -11.83 16.05
N ILE A 162 -0.52 -11.65 15.07
CA ILE A 162 -0.72 -10.72 13.97
C ILE A 162 -1.95 -11.11 13.14
N ALA A 163 -2.11 -12.39 12.84
CA ALA A 163 -3.27 -12.92 12.14
C ALA A 163 -4.58 -12.66 12.91
N PHE A 164 -4.58 -12.82 14.23
CA PHE A 164 -5.72 -12.53 15.09
C PHE A 164 -6.15 -11.05 15.01
N GLU A 165 -5.20 -10.13 15.08
CA GLU A 165 -5.50 -8.69 14.96
C GLU A 165 -6.07 -8.35 13.59
N LYS A 166 -5.50 -8.92 12.50
CA LYS A 166 -6.00 -8.68 11.14
C LYS A 166 -7.36 -9.34 10.90
N ALA A 167 -7.59 -10.54 11.43
CA ALA A 167 -8.88 -11.21 11.36
C ALA A 167 -10.03 -10.45 12.05
N GLY A 168 -9.72 -9.44 12.85
CA GLY A 168 -10.70 -8.55 13.46
C GLY A 168 -11.54 -7.72 12.49
N ILE A 169 -11.15 -7.63 11.21
CA ILE A 169 -11.98 -6.98 10.17
C ILE A 169 -13.14 -7.87 9.70
N ILE A 170 -13.09 -9.17 9.96
CA ILE A 170 -14.14 -10.11 9.55
C ILE A 170 -15.43 -9.78 10.30
N LYS A 171 -16.54 -9.69 9.58
CA LYS A 171 -17.86 -9.38 10.14
C LYS A 171 -18.84 -10.54 9.93
N PRO A 172 -19.87 -10.68 10.79
CA PRO A 172 -20.83 -11.77 10.70
C PRO A 172 -21.48 -11.87 9.32
N GLY A 173 -21.39 -13.06 8.68
CA GLY A 173 -22.01 -13.35 7.40
C GLY A 173 -21.36 -12.68 6.18
N ILE A 174 -20.32 -11.85 6.37
CA ILE A 174 -19.63 -11.15 5.25
C ILE A 174 -18.49 -12.03 4.73
N PRO A 175 -18.39 -12.28 3.41
CA PRO A 175 -17.34 -13.13 2.86
C PRO A 175 -15.95 -12.54 3.10
N LEU A 176 -15.01 -13.43 3.42
CA LEU A 176 -13.59 -13.15 3.52
C LEU A 176 -12.87 -13.64 2.27
N PHE A 177 -12.22 -12.72 1.57
CA PHE A 177 -11.28 -13.02 0.49
C PHE A 177 -9.86 -13.04 1.09
N LEU A 178 -9.24 -14.21 1.06
CA LEU A 178 -7.97 -14.45 1.72
C LEU A 178 -6.88 -14.72 0.69
N GLY A 179 -5.78 -13.99 0.75
CA GLY A 179 -4.64 -14.20 -0.12
C GLY A 179 -4.12 -15.65 -0.08
N ARG A 180 -3.51 -16.11 -1.16
CA ARG A 180 -3.06 -17.51 -1.29
C ARG A 180 -1.83 -17.80 -0.43
N SER A 181 -0.88 -16.87 -0.40
CA SER A 181 0.41 -17.01 0.28
C SER A 181 0.32 -16.68 1.78
N ILE A 182 -0.62 -17.32 2.50
CA ILE A 182 -0.80 -17.16 3.94
C ILE A 182 -0.09 -18.30 4.69
N PRO A 183 0.79 -18.03 5.68
CA PRO A 183 1.38 -19.04 6.53
C PRO A 183 0.33 -19.91 7.23
N GLN A 184 0.57 -21.22 7.36
CA GLN A 184 -0.41 -22.18 7.91
C GLN A 184 -0.90 -21.79 9.32
N GLU A 185 -0.01 -21.25 10.18
CA GLU A 185 -0.38 -20.75 11.50
C GLU A 185 -1.43 -19.62 11.40
N ALA A 186 -1.18 -18.65 10.51
CA ALA A 186 -2.10 -17.54 10.27
C ALA A 186 -3.42 -18.00 9.69
N TYR A 187 -3.38 -18.92 8.71
CA TYR A 187 -4.58 -19.50 8.10
C TYR A 187 -5.49 -20.14 9.16
N THR A 188 -4.92 -20.92 10.08
CA THR A 188 -5.69 -21.58 11.14
C THR A 188 -6.44 -20.58 12.01
N VAL A 189 -5.78 -19.48 12.41
CA VAL A 189 -6.40 -18.43 13.22
C VAL A 189 -7.50 -17.69 12.45
N ILE A 190 -7.23 -17.32 11.20
CA ILE A 190 -8.19 -16.58 10.35
C ILE A 190 -9.42 -17.45 10.04
N ALA A 191 -9.21 -18.72 9.67
CA ALA A 191 -10.28 -19.65 9.35
C ALA A 191 -11.19 -19.94 10.58
N ALA A 192 -10.60 -20.07 11.77
CA ALA A 192 -11.35 -20.23 13.01
C ALA A 192 -12.26 -19.01 13.26
N ARG A 193 -11.72 -17.79 13.08
CA ARG A 193 -12.50 -16.55 13.24
C ARG A 193 -13.59 -16.42 12.19
N ALA A 194 -13.33 -16.76 10.93
CA ALA A 194 -14.32 -16.75 9.87
C ALA A 194 -15.48 -17.74 10.19
N LYS A 195 -15.15 -18.94 10.66
CA LYS A 195 -16.14 -19.93 11.08
C LYS A 195 -17.03 -19.43 12.23
N GLU A 196 -16.46 -18.82 13.26
CA GLU A 196 -17.23 -18.21 14.36
C GLU A 196 -18.27 -17.21 13.86
N LEU A 197 -17.93 -16.44 12.82
CA LEU A 197 -18.74 -15.37 12.27
C LEU A 197 -19.61 -15.80 11.07
N ASN A 198 -19.66 -17.11 10.75
CA ASN A 198 -20.34 -17.62 9.56
C ASN A 198 -19.93 -16.89 8.27
N ALA A 199 -18.68 -16.47 8.19
CA ALA A 199 -18.08 -15.84 7.01
C ALA A 199 -17.46 -16.92 6.11
N SER A 200 -17.85 -16.97 4.85
CA SER A 200 -17.22 -17.86 3.86
C SER A 200 -15.78 -17.39 3.58
N VAL A 201 -14.84 -18.32 3.47
CA VAL A 201 -13.45 -18.03 3.09
C VAL A 201 -13.24 -18.39 1.63
N ILE A 202 -12.85 -17.41 0.83
CA ILE A 202 -12.60 -17.54 -0.61
C ILE A 202 -11.13 -17.21 -0.87
N GLN A 203 -10.41 -18.12 -1.54
CA GLN A 203 -9.03 -17.90 -1.94
C GLN A 203 -8.91 -17.86 -3.46
N PRO A 204 -8.02 -17.00 -4.01
CA PRO A 204 -7.76 -16.97 -5.44
C PRO A 204 -7.06 -18.27 -5.91
N PRO A 205 -7.06 -18.56 -7.21
CA PRO A 205 -6.17 -19.57 -7.78
C PRO A 205 -4.71 -19.19 -7.55
N GLU A 206 -3.82 -20.14 -7.75
CA GLU A 206 -2.39 -19.89 -7.69
C GLU A 206 -1.95 -18.96 -8.83
N ALA A 207 -1.13 -17.97 -8.50
CA ALA A 207 -0.58 -17.08 -9.52
C ALA A 207 0.49 -17.81 -10.35
N PRO A 208 0.49 -17.64 -11.68
CA PRO A 208 1.52 -18.26 -12.52
C PRO A 208 2.90 -17.72 -12.17
N GLU A 209 3.92 -18.59 -12.26
CA GLU A 209 5.31 -18.24 -11.99
C GLU A 209 5.82 -17.17 -12.95
N ASN A 210 5.47 -17.30 -14.23
CA ASN A 210 5.93 -16.42 -15.29
C ASN A 210 4.79 -15.59 -15.87
N ALA A 211 5.15 -14.44 -16.41
CA ALA A 211 4.27 -13.57 -17.19
C ALA A 211 5.02 -13.08 -18.44
N GLU A 212 4.29 -12.78 -19.49
CA GLU A 212 4.87 -12.12 -20.64
C GLU A 212 5.02 -10.63 -20.35
N LEU A 213 6.18 -10.06 -20.71
CA LEU A 213 6.45 -8.64 -20.62
C LEU A 213 6.09 -7.95 -21.92
N ILE A 214 5.28 -6.90 -21.82
CA ILE A 214 4.96 -5.99 -22.94
C ILE A 214 5.38 -4.58 -22.52
N ILE A 215 6.12 -3.89 -23.39
CA ILE A 215 6.50 -2.48 -23.13
C ILE A 215 5.65 -1.59 -24.04
N GLU A 216 4.83 -0.73 -23.46
CA GLU A 216 4.01 0.25 -24.16
C GLU A 216 4.39 1.67 -23.73
N ASN A 217 4.86 2.49 -24.66
CA ASN A 217 5.31 3.85 -24.39
C ASN A 217 6.38 3.94 -23.26
N GLY A 218 7.28 2.95 -23.21
CA GLY A 218 8.34 2.87 -22.19
C GLY A 218 7.88 2.34 -20.83
N ILE A 219 6.62 1.98 -20.68
CA ILE A 219 6.06 1.43 -19.44
C ILE A 219 5.95 -0.09 -19.57
N PRO A 220 6.51 -0.86 -18.63
CA PRO A 220 6.36 -2.31 -18.62
C PRO A 220 4.95 -2.73 -18.17
N TYR A 221 4.36 -3.67 -18.88
CA TYR A 221 3.16 -4.40 -18.46
C TYR A 221 3.49 -5.87 -18.40
N GLN A 222 2.94 -6.57 -17.42
CA GLN A 222 2.91 -8.03 -17.43
C GLN A 222 1.55 -8.53 -17.90
N THR A 223 1.57 -9.61 -18.68
CA THR A 223 0.35 -10.29 -19.15
C THR A 223 0.42 -11.77 -18.77
N PHE A 224 -0.69 -12.30 -18.25
CA PHE A 224 -0.81 -13.69 -17.85
C PHE A 224 -2.29 -14.12 -17.88
N ASP A 225 -2.57 -15.30 -18.40
CA ASP A 225 -3.92 -15.88 -18.48
C ASP A 225 -5.00 -14.89 -18.98
N GLY A 226 -4.67 -14.10 -20.01
CA GLY A 226 -5.57 -13.09 -20.59
C GLY A 226 -5.72 -11.80 -19.76
N ARG A 227 -4.99 -11.67 -18.67
CA ARG A 227 -4.94 -10.46 -17.81
C ARG A 227 -3.77 -9.59 -18.20
N LYS A 228 -3.91 -8.28 -17.97
CA LYS A 228 -2.85 -7.29 -18.20
C LYS A 228 -2.80 -6.32 -17.04
N THR A 229 -1.58 -6.00 -16.57
CA THR A 229 -1.36 -4.98 -15.53
C THR A 229 0.02 -4.35 -15.67
N ARG A 230 0.14 -3.09 -15.22
CA ARG A 230 1.43 -2.37 -15.12
C ARG A 230 2.13 -2.56 -13.76
N LEU A 231 1.47 -3.14 -12.76
CA LEU A 231 2.11 -3.51 -11.51
C LEU A 231 2.89 -4.81 -11.73
N GLN A 232 4.21 -4.79 -11.47
CA GLN A 232 5.14 -5.84 -11.88
C GLN A 232 5.44 -6.86 -10.77
N GLY A 233 5.75 -8.09 -11.17
CA GLY A 233 6.18 -9.18 -10.31
C GLY A 233 5.06 -10.14 -9.88
N ARG A 234 5.46 -11.34 -9.45
CA ARG A 234 4.54 -12.42 -9.05
C ARG A 234 3.56 -11.99 -7.95
N HIS A 235 4.06 -11.28 -6.93
CA HIS A 235 3.23 -10.78 -5.83
C HIS A 235 2.09 -9.85 -6.31
N GLN A 236 2.29 -9.13 -7.42
CA GLN A 236 1.23 -8.30 -8.00
C GLN A 236 0.22 -9.14 -8.81
N ARG A 237 0.65 -10.27 -9.39
CA ARG A 237 -0.27 -11.26 -9.97
C ARG A 237 -1.17 -11.86 -8.89
N GLU A 238 -0.60 -12.20 -7.71
CA GLU A 238 -1.38 -12.66 -6.54
C GLU A 238 -2.39 -11.62 -6.07
N ASN A 239 -1.97 -10.34 -5.95
CA ASN A 239 -2.85 -9.23 -5.58
C ASN A 239 -3.98 -9.01 -6.60
N LEU A 240 -3.68 -9.12 -7.91
CA LEU A 240 -4.68 -9.01 -8.98
C LEU A 240 -5.70 -10.14 -8.90
N LEU A 241 -5.25 -11.39 -8.75
CA LEU A 241 -6.15 -12.54 -8.66
C LEU A 241 -7.04 -12.47 -7.41
N LEU A 242 -6.50 -11.97 -6.29
CA LEU A 242 -7.30 -11.72 -5.08
C LEU A 242 -8.36 -10.64 -5.35
N ALA A 243 -7.97 -9.51 -5.97
CA ALA A 243 -8.91 -8.47 -6.36
C ALA A 243 -9.95 -8.96 -7.37
N GLU A 244 -9.58 -9.85 -8.30
CA GLU A 244 -10.51 -10.46 -9.25
C GLU A 244 -11.56 -11.32 -8.55
N CYS A 245 -11.20 -12.11 -7.54
CA CYS A 245 -12.17 -12.88 -6.75
C CYS A 245 -13.19 -11.97 -6.07
N VAL A 246 -12.75 -10.87 -5.47
CA VAL A 246 -13.63 -9.86 -4.89
C VAL A 246 -14.53 -9.25 -5.96
N LEU A 247 -13.98 -8.87 -7.09
CA LEU A 247 -14.71 -8.22 -8.19
C LEU A 247 -15.80 -9.14 -8.77
N ARG A 248 -15.52 -10.45 -8.92
CA ARG A 248 -16.52 -11.44 -9.38
C ARG A 248 -17.70 -11.51 -8.41
N TYR A 249 -17.40 -11.63 -7.12
CA TYR A 249 -18.43 -11.63 -6.10
C TYR A 249 -19.28 -10.34 -6.15
N LEU A 250 -18.64 -9.17 -6.24
CA LEU A 250 -19.37 -7.90 -6.32
C LEU A 250 -20.20 -7.78 -7.60
N ALA A 251 -19.71 -8.29 -8.73
CA ALA A 251 -20.43 -8.29 -10.00
C ALA A 251 -21.73 -9.12 -9.92
N GLU A 252 -21.68 -10.26 -9.23
CA GLU A 252 -22.88 -11.08 -8.96
C GLU A 252 -23.85 -10.40 -7.99
N GLN A 253 -23.33 -9.81 -6.90
CA GLN A 253 -24.16 -9.18 -5.88
C GLN A 253 -24.83 -7.88 -6.33
N PHE A 254 -24.14 -7.10 -7.17
CA PHE A 254 -24.58 -5.77 -7.61
C PHE A 254 -24.93 -5.71 -9.11
N HIS A 255 -24.96 -6.85 -9.79
CA HIS A 255 -25.43 -7.05 -11.17
C HIS A 255 -24.77 -6.13 -12.20
N PHE A 256 -23.43 -6.09 -12.24
CA PHE A 256 -22.68 -5.36 -13.26
C PHE A 256 -21.80 -6.27 -14.13
N ASP A 257 -21.38 -5.78 -15.27
CA ASP A 257 -20.53 -6.51 -16.22
C ASP A 257 -19.11 -6.67 -15.67
N PHE A 258 -18.80 -7.89 -15.22
CA PHE A 258 -17.47 -8.26 -14.73
C PHE A 258 -16.40 -8.05 -15.79
N ALA A 259 -16.64 -8.42 -17.06
CA ALA A 259 -15.63 -8.33 -18.11
C ALA A 259 -15.29 -6.85 -18.42
N LYS A 260 -16.29 -5.97 -18.40
CA LYS A 260 -16.08 -4.53 -18.49
C LYS A 260 -15.25 -4.03 -17.32
N ALA A 261 -15.61 -4.39 -16.10
CA ALA A 261 -14.91 -3.98 -14.88
C ALA A 261 -13.43 -4.45 -14.87
N ALA A 262 -13.18 -5.72 -15.18
CA ALA A 262 -11.85 -6.35 -15.16
C ALA A 262 -10.83 -5.69 -16.12
N ARG A 263 -11.29 -5.07 -17.21
CA ARG A 263 -10.41 -4.26 -18.08
C ARG A 263 -9.73 -3.10 -17.33
N GLY A 264 -10.31 -2.66 -16.22
CA GLY A 264 -9.72 -1.65 -15.35
C GLY A 264 -8.42 -2.08 -14.67
N PHE A 265 -8.14 -3.38 -14.52
CA PHE A 265 -6.89 -3.87 -13.92
C PHE A 265 -5.65 -3.41 -14.69
N ALA A 266 -5.74 -3.26 -16.01
CA ALA A 266 -4.65 -2.75 -16.84
C ALA A 266 -4.28 -1.29 -16.52
N ASN A 267 -5.22 -0.52 -15.97
CA ASN A 267 -5.06 0.90 -15.64
C ASN A 267 -4.70 1.13 -14.18
N ALA A 268 -4.71 0.08 -13.34
CA ALA A 268 -4.36 0.20 -11.94
C ALA A 268 -2.92 0.70 -11.77
N GLN A 269 -2.75 1.72 -10.91
CA GLN A 269 -1.46 2.31 -10.60
C GLN A 269 -1.31 2.40 -9.08
N TRP A 270 -0.10 2.10 -8.61
CA TRP A 270 0.24 2.29 -7.19
C TRP A 270 1.67 2.79 -7.09
N SER A 271 1.82 4.02 -6.64
CA SER A 271 3.12 4.70 -6.63
C SER A 271 4.13 3.97 -5.75
N ALA A 272 5.41 4.02 -6.13
CA ALA A 272 6.52 3.35 -5.46
C ALA A 272 6.33 1.82 -5.32
N ARG A 273 5.71 1.18 -6.32
CA ARG A 273 5.65 -0.28 -6.45
C ARG A 273 6.10 -0.67 -7.85
N PHE A 274 7.43 -0.86 -7.98
CA PHE A 274 8.10 -1.08 -9.26
C PHE A 274 7.65 -0.08 -10.32
N GLN A 275 7.52 1.19 -9.93
CA GLN A 275 6.99 2.23 -10.78
C GLN A 275 8.05 2.73 -11.76
N VAL A 276 7.73 2.72 -13.04
CA VAL A 276 8.51 3.35 -14.10
C VAL A 276 7.71 4.54 -14.64
N LEU A 277 8.30 5.72 -14.63
CA LEU A 277 7.68 6.93 -15.19
C LEU A 277 7.96 7.02 -16.70
N PRO A 278 7.02 7.54 -17.51
CA PRO A 278 7.23 7.71 -18.95
C PRO A 278 8.50 8.51 -19.27
N GLY A 279 9.32 7.96 -20.16
CA GLY A 279 10.58 8.58 -20.57
C GLY A 279 11.74 8.50 -19.57
N GLU A 280 11.55 7.83 -18.42
CA GLU A 280 12.60 7.64 -17.44
C GLU A 280 13.22 6.25 -17.48
N ASN A 281 14.54 6.21 -17.21
CA ASN A 281 15.28 4.95 -17.03
C ASN A 281 15.48 4.65 -15.51
N THR A 282 14.44 4.88 -14.72
CA THR A 282 14.46 4.72 -13.26
C THR A 282 13.24 3.93 -12.79
N VAL A 283 13.48 2.89 -12.01
CA VAL A 283 12.45 2.16 -11.25
C VAL A 283 12.37 2.76 -9.85
N PHE A 284 11.18 3.11 -9.39
CA PHE A 284 10.89 3.59 -8.05
C PHE A 284 10.19 2.47 -7.27
N ASP A 285 10.81 2.00 -6.20
CA ASP A 285 10.23 0.95 -5.37
C ASP A 285 10.43 1.21 -3.87
N GLY A 286 9.35 1.14 -3.11
CA GLY A 286 9.34 1.39 -1.67
C GLY A 286 9.85 0.23 -0.81
N ALA A 287 10.53 -0.76 -1.38
CA ALA A 287 11.16 -1.87 -0.65
C ALA A 287 12.10 -1.32 0.44
N HIS A 288 11.94 -1.81 1.68
CA HIS A 288 12.64 -1.25 2.85
C HIS A 288 12.94 -2.27 3.96
N ASN A 289 12.71 -3.56 3.70
CA ASN A 289 13.06 -4.68 4.58
C ASN A 289 13.58 -5.86 3.75
N PRO A 290 14.23 -6.87 4.35
CA PRO A 290 14.83 -7.98 3.62
C PRO A 290 13.85 -8.74 2.72
N GLU A 291 12.64 -9.03 3.18
CA GLU A 291 11.59 -9.70 2.39
C GLU A 291 11.25 -8.90 1.12
N CYS A 292 11.07 -7.57 1.27
CA CYS A 292 10.83 -6.69 0.13
C CYS A 292 12.03 -6.62 -0.83
N ALA A 293 13.27 -6.75 -0.34
CA ALA A 293 14.47 -6.79 -1.18
C ALA A 293 14.48 -8.04 -2.09
N GLU A 294 14.09 -9.19 -1.54
CA GLU A 294 13.96 -10.44 -2.31
C GLU A 294 12.92 -10.32 -3.43
N VAL A 295 11.76 -9.73 -3.08
CA VAL A 295 10.68 -9.46 -4.05
C VAL A 295 11.15 -8.50 -5.13
N LEU A 296 11.83 -7.40 -4.76
CA LEU A 296 12.38 -6.44 -5.73
C LEU A 296 13.43 -7.09 -6.63
N ALA A 297 14.38 -7.84 -6.07
CA ALA A 297 15.41 -8.54 -6.82
C ALA A 297 14.83 -9.56 -7.80
N SER A 298 13.83 -10.32 -7.38
CA SER A 298 13.12 -11.28 -8.24
C SER A 298 12.39 -10.55 -9.39
N THR A 299 11.69 -9.46 -9.08
CA THR A 299 10.96 -8.67 -10.07
C THR A 299 11.91 -8.01 -11.07
N LEU A 300 13.07 -7.49 -10.64
CA LEU A 300 14.09 -6.93 -11.53
C LEU A 300 14.62 -7.96 -12.51
N LYS A 301 14.88 -9.19 -12.05
CA LYS A 301 15.33 -10.31 -12.91
C LYS A 301 14.26 -10.75 -13.92
N GLU A 302 12.99 -10.72 -13.51
CA GLU A 302 11.86 -11.07 -14.38
C GLU A 302 11.62 -10.01 -15.45
N VAL A 303 11.59 -8.74 -15.07
CA VAL A 303 11.25 -7.62 -15.98
C VAL A 303 12.44 -7.22 -16.86
N TYR A 304 13.67 -7.34 -16.36
CA TYR A 304 14.89 -6.93 -17.05
C TYR A 304 15.94 -8.05 -16.99
N PRO A 305 15.72 -9.19 -17.68
CA PRO A 305 16.59 -10.35 -17.58
C PRO A 305 18.00 -10.04 -18.07
N GLY A 306 18.99 -10.38 -17.27
CA GLY A 306 20.41 -10.18 -17.57
C GLY A 306 20.92 -8.74 -17.36
N GLU A 307 20.06 -7.77 -17.05
CA GLU A 307 20.51 -6.41 -16.74
C GLU A 307 21.15 -6.30 -15.36
N LYS A 308 22.06 -5.34 -15.23
CA LYS A 308 22.62 -4.83 -13.97
C LYS A 308 22.14 -3.41 -13.75
N PHE A 309 22.14 -2.95 -12.50
CA PHE A 309 21.48 -1.73 -12.09
C PHE A 309 22.41 -0.80 -11.30
N ASP A 310 22.16 0.50 -11.43
CA ASP A 310 22.72 1.53 -10.58
C ASP A 310 21.69 1.85 -9.48
N PHE A 311 21.93 1.37 -8.26
CA PHE A 311 20.98 1.56 -7.15
C PHE A 311 21.17 2.93 -6.49
N ILE A 312 20.05 3.64 -6.27
CA ILE A 312 19.95 4.79 -5.38
C ILE A 312 19.27 4.31 -4.11
N TYR A 313 20.00 4.30 -3.00
CA TYR A 313 19.52 3.69 -1.76
C TYR A 313 19.63 4.65 -0.57
N GLY A 314 18.53 4.75 0.18
CA GLY A 314 18.49 5.44 1.46
C GLY A 314 17.46 4.82 2.39
N THR A 315 17.81 4.70 3.68
CA THR A 315 16.97 4.02 4.67
C THR A 315 17.08 4.66 6.04
N PHE A 316 16.21 4.28 6.97
CA PHE A 316 16.24 4.73 8.35
C PHE A 316 17.23 3.93 9.20
N ALA A 317 17.70 4.54 10.29
CA ALA A 317 18.74 3.99 11.17
C ALA A 317 18.33 2.65 11.84
N ASP A 318 17.03 2.46 12.08
CA ASP A 318 16.44 1.28 12.74
C ASP A 318 16.23 0.07 11.80
N LYS A 319 16.52 0.20 10.50
CA LYS A 319 16.28 -0.89 9.52
C LYS A 319 17.50 -1.82 9.37
N ASP A 320 17.21 -3.11 9.18
CA ASP A 320 18.24 -4.09 8.78
C ASP A 320 18.62 -3.89 7.31
N CYS A 321 19.62 -3.04 7.10
CA CYS A 321 20.14 -2.75 5.76
C CYS A 321 21.16 -3.80 5.27
N THR A 322 21.74 -4.60 6.15
CA THR A 322 22.77 -5.59 5.76
C THR A 322 22.19 -6.69 4.89
N ALA A 323 21.13 -7.36 5.37
CA ALA A 323 20.46 -8.41 4.60
C ALA A 323 19.86 -7.84 3.30
N PHE A 324 19.25 -6.63 3.38
CA PHE A 324 18.70 -5.94 2.22
C PHE A 324 19.73 -5.72 1.11
N LEU A 325 20.88 -5.12 1.45
CA LEU A 325 21.94 -4.81 0.48
C LEU A 325 22.60 -6.07 -0.09
N LYS A 326 22.83 -7.11 0.74
CA LYS A 326 23.35 -8.40 0.27
C LYS A 326 22.46 -9.04 -0.80
N THR A 327 21.14 -8.89 -0.70
CA THR A 327 20.20 -9.40 -1.69
C THR A 327 20.33 -8.66 -3.03
N LEU A 328 20.64 -7.35 -3.03
CA LEU A 328 20.73 -6.54 -4.24
C LEU A 328 22.12 -6.53 -4.89
N VAL A 329 23.21 -6.76 -4.13
CA VAL A 329 24.60 -6.77 -4.66
C VAL A 329 24.77 -7.61 -5.91
N PRO A 330 24.21 -8.84 -6.03
CA PRO A 330 24.33 -9.63 -7.25
C PRO A 330 23.76 -8.98 -8.51
N LEU A 331 22.91 -7.95 -8.36
CA LEU A 331 22.28 -7.20 -9.45
C LEU A 331 22.92 -5.81 -9.64
N ALA A 332 23.78 -5.38 -8.73
CA ALA A 332 24.34 -4.04 -8.72
C ALA A 332 25.54 -3.89 -9.66
N THR A 333 25.60 -2.74 -10.32
CA THR A 333 26.83 -2.16 -10.90
C THR A 333 27.42 -1.16 -9.92
N SER A 334 26.54 -0.35 -9.29
CA SER A 334 26.94 0.63 -8.30
C SER A 334 25.85 0.90 -7.28
N PHE A 335 26.22 1.48 -6.14
CA PHE A 335 25.29 2.11 -5.20
C PHE A 335 25.61 3.60 -5.05
N THR A 336 24.55 4.41 -5.12
CA THR A 336 24.59 5.81 -4.68
C THR A 336 23.76 5.90 -3.41
N PHE A 337 24.40 6.15 -2.29
CA PHE A 337 23.74 6.28 -1.00
C PHE A 337 23.31 7.74 -0.76
N VAL A 338 22.06 7.90 -0.33
CA VAL A 338 21.43 9.19 -0.09
C VAL A 338 20.81 9.24 1.31
N LYS A 339 20.72 10.45 1.87
CA LYS A 339 19.91 10.64 3.10
C LYS A 339 18.43 10.63 2.76
N VAL A 340 17.62 10.14 3.69
CA VAL A 340 16.16 10.23 3.63
C VAL A 340 15.71 11.47 4.37
N ASP A 341 15.01 12.39 3.71
CA ASP A 341 14.40 13.55 4.36
C ASP A 341 13.18 13.11 5.18
N SER A 342 13.32 13.17 6.50
CA SER A 342 12.29 12.76 7.45
C SER A 342 12.59 13.26 8.86
N THR A 343 11.59 13.27 9.72
CA THR A 343 11.75 13.47 11.16
C THR A 343 12.40 12.27 11.87
N ARG A 344 12.44 11.09 11.23
CA ARG A 344 13.14 9.90 11.72
C ARG A 344 14.62 9.95 11.32
N PRO A 345 15.55 9.45 12.16
CA PRO A 345 16.95 9.41 11.81
C PRO A 345 17.22 8.58 10.55
N SER A 346 17.80 9.20 9.53
CA SER A 346 18.32 8.52 8.34
C SER A 346 19.62 7.80 8.67
N ARG A 347 19.84 6.62 8.07
CA ARG A 347 21.14 5.96 8.12
C ARG A 347 22.19 6.82 7.39
N ASN A 348 23.39 6.88 7.95
CA ASN A 348 24.47 7.66 7.33
C ASN A 348 24.92 6.98 6.01
N PRO A 349 24.96 7.71 4.87
CA PRO A 349 25.44 7.18 3.59
C PRO A 349 26.85 6.59 3.64
N GLN A 350 27.77 7.16 4.43
CA GLN A 350 29.15 6.65 4.59
C GLN A 350 29.17 5.29 5.28
N GLU A 351 28.32 5.09 6.30
CA GLU A 351 28.19 3.79 6.96
C GLU A 351 27.64 2.74 6.00
N LEU A 352 26.69 3.10 5.13
CA LEU A 352 26.14 2.20 4.12
C LEU A 352 27.21 1.81 3.08
N ALA A 353 28.02 2.75 2.63
CA ALA A 353 29.13 2.51 1.72
C ALA A 353 30.16 1.56 2.35
N ALA A 354 30.58 1.85 3.59
CA ALA A 354 31.50 0.99 4.34
C ALA A 354 30.95 -0.43 4.53
N LEU A 355 29.63 -0.54 4.78
CA LEU A 355 28.96 -1.82 4.94
C LEU A 355 29.02 -2.65 3.64
N VAL A 356 28.72 -2.06 2.48
CA VAL A 356 28.80 -2.78 1.19
C VAL A 356 30.24 -3.15 0.88
N HIS A 357 31.21 -2.25 1.06
CA HIS A 357 32.63 -2.56 0.86
C HIS A 357 33.13 -3.71 1.70
N ALA A 358 32.57 -3.95 2.89
CA ALA A 358 32.97 -5.05 3.76
C ALA A 358 32.63 -6.44 3.20
N PHE A 359 31.60 -6.57 2.36
CA PHE A 359 31.19 -7.86 1.80
C PHE A 359 31.19 -7.91 0.25
N ALA A 360 31.35 -6.76 -0.42
CA ALA A 360 31.42 -6.66 -1.87
C ALA A 360 32.34 -5.48 -2.28
N PRO A 361 33.65 -5.58 -2.04
CA PRO A 361 34.62 -4.49 -2.25
C PRO A 361 34.75 -4.06 -3.71
N GLU A 362 34.34 -4.91 -4.65
CA GLU A 362 34.36 -4.64 -6.09
C GLU A 362 33.22 -3.70 -6.54
N ILE A 363 32.18 -3.52 -5.74
CA ILE A 363 31.02 -2.68 -6.08
C ILE A 363 31.35 -1.21 -5.83
N SER A 364 31.17 -0.37 -6.85
CA SER A 364 31.34 1.07 -6.72
C SER A 364 30.26 1.67 -5.81
N CYS A 365 30.71 2.38 -4.75
CA CYS A 365 29.84 3.05 -3.79
C CYS A 365 30.18 4.55 -3.75
N LYS A 366 29.17 5.40 -3.79
CA LYS A 366 29.31 6.87 -3.65
C LYS A 366 28.16 7.46 -2.83
N GLU A 367 28.40 8.65 -2.31
CA GLU A 367 27.38 9.48 -1.66
C GLU A 367 26.93 10.60 -2.61
N ALA A 368 25.66 10.99 -2.50
CA ALA A 368 25.14 12.15 -3.20
C ALA A 368 23.88 12.70 -2.53
N GLU A 369 23.53 13.94 -2.86
CA GLU A 369 22.18 14.44 -2.65
C GLU A 369 21.21 13.72 -3.61
N LEU A 370 19.96 13.49 -3.16
CA LEU A 370 18.97 12.73 -3.93
C LEU A 370 18.74 13.31 -5.34
N LYS A 371 18.62 14.65 -5.44
CA LYS A 371 18.44 15.31 -6.73
C LYS A 371 19.60 15.01 -7.69
N THR A 372 20.83 15.12 -7.22
CA THR A 372 22.05 14.83 -7.99
C THR A 372 22.08 13.36 -8.44
N ALA A 373 21.71 12.42 -7.55
CA ALA A 373 21.66 11.00 -7.88
C ALA A 373 20.60 10.69 -8.96
N LEU A 374 19.43 11.31 -8.87
CA LEU A 374 18.36 11.17 -9.85
C LEU A 374 18.74 11.75 -11.23
N GLU A 375 19.43 12.88 -11.27
CA GLU A 375 19.82 13.58 -12.51
C GLU A 375 21.10 12.99 -13.16
N ALA A 376 21.88 12.21 -12.41
CA ALA A 376 23.13 11.63 -12.91
C ALA A 376 22.86 10.76 -14.16
N LYS A 377 23.62 10.98 -15.23
CA LYS A 377 23.62 10.13 -16.41
C LYS A 377 24.49 8.90 -16.14
N VAL A 378 23.89 7.75 -16.18
CA VAL A 378 24.54 6.44 -15.97
C VAL A 378 24.19 5.49 -17.09
N PRO A 379 25.07 4.51 -17.42
CA PRO A 379 24.83 3.63 -18.55
C PRO A 379 23.73 2.59 -18.26
N HIS A 380 23.52 2.25 -17.00
CA HIS A 380 22.54 1.25 -16.58
C HIS A 380 21.25 1.89 -16.08
N ARG A 381 20.19 1.08 -15.96
CA ARG A 381 18.94 1.48 -15.34
C ARG A 381 19.13 1.78 -13.86
N LYS A 382 18.53 2.86 -13.40
CA LYS A 382 18.51 3.19 -11.97
C LYS A 382 17.38 2.46 -11.26
N VAL A 383 17.66 2.08 -10.00
CA VAL A 383 16.63 1.57 -9.09
C VAL A 383 16.70 2.35 -7.79
N LEU A 384 15.68 3.14 -7.51
CA LEU A 384 15.56 3.88 -6.26
C LEU A 384 14.73 3.05 -5.27
N CYS A 385 15.33 2.74 -4.11
CA CYS A 385 14.70 1.90 -3.08
C CYS A 385 15.28 2.17 -1.68
N GLY A 386 14.71 1.50 -0.66
CA GLY A 386 15.14 1.56 0.73
C GLY A 386 14.17 2.27 1.66
N SER A 387 13.26 3.08 1.13
CA SER A 387 12.24 3.77 1.93
C SER A 387 11.09 4.30 1.05
N LEU A 388 9.86 4.21 1.56
CA LEU A 388 8.71 4.91 0.96
C LEU A 388 8.90 6.44 1.01
N HIS A 389 9.48 6.98 2.07
CA HIS A 389 9.80 8.41 2.18
C HIS A 389 10.76 8.87 1.09
N LEU A 390 11.81 8.09 0.82
CA LEU A 390 12.73 8.36 -0.26
C LEU A 390 12.04 8.37 -1.62
N CYS A 391 11.14 7.42 -1.86
CA CYS A 391 10.32 7.41 -3.07
C CYS A 391 9.41 8.64 -3.16
N GLY A 392 8.81 9.05 -2.05
CA GLY A 392 7.97 10.25 -1.98
C GLY A 392 8.76 11.52 -2.32
N GLU A 393 9.93 11.70 -1.70
CA GLU A 393 10.83 12.84 -1.99
C GLU A 393 11.25 12.85 -3.47
N ALA A 394 11.64 11.69 -4.02
CA ALA A 394 12.03 11.58 -5.42
C ALA A 394 10.88 11.88 -6.39
N LEU A 395 9.67 11.44 -6.09
CA LEU A 395 8.47 11.73 -6.90
C LEU A 395 8.08 13.20 -6.82
N ALA A 396 8.18 13.83 -5.65
CA ALA A 396 7.95 15.26 -5.47
C ALA A 396 8.93 16.08 -6.31
N LEU A 397 10.23 15.72 -6.27
CA LEU A 397 11.26 16.35 -7.14
C LEU A 397 10.92 16.23 -8.63
N ARG A 398 10.42 15.07 -9.08
CA ARG A 398 10.01 14.84 -10.47
C ARG A 398 8.79 15.65 -10.88
N ARG A 399 7.85 15.87 -9.96
CA ARG A 399 6.63 16.67 -10.17
C ARG A 399 6.85 18.15 -9.96
N GLN A 400 8.03 18.57 -9.49
CA GLN A 400 8.35 19.94 -9.06
C GLN A 400 7.43 20.40 -7.91
N GLU A 401 7.04 19.49 -7.06
CA GLU A 401 6.20 19.70 -5.88
C GLU A 401 7.09 19.84 -4.63
N LYS A 402 6.55 20.49 -3.60
CA LYS A 402 7.23 20.56 -2.29
C LYS A 402 7.00 19.24 -1.55
N TYR A 403 8.08 18.56 -1.18
CA TYR A 403 8.00 17.40 -0.31
C TYR A 403 7.83 17.83 1.15
N ILE A 404 6.84 17.27 1.83
CA ILE A 404 6.62 17.45 3.28
C ILE A 404 6.65 16.06 3.91
N PRO A 405 7.73 15.70 4.65
CA PRO A 405 7.84 14.40 5.28
C PRO A 405 6.68 14.11 6.21
N THR A 406 6.10 12.92 6.11
CA THR A 406 5.05 12.47 7.03
C THR A 406 5.60 12.43 8.46
N ARG A 407 4.94 13.12 9.38
CA ARG A 407 5.23 13.05 10.81
C ARG A 407 4.35 11.96 11.44
N TYR A 408 4.99 10.93 11.99
CA TYR A 408 4.33 9.86 12.74
C TYR A 408 4.45 10.09 14.23
#